data_b6e5bd0c3f3e59008d720616bb9b7e2b
#
_entry.id   b6e5bd0c3f3e59008d720616bb9b7e2b
#
_cell.length_a   1.000
_cell.length_b   1.000
_cell.length_c   1.000
_cell.angle_alpha   90.00
_cell.angle_beta   90.00
_cell.angle_gamma   90.00
#
_symmetry.space_group_name_H-M   'P 1'
#
loop_
_entity.id
_entity.type
_entity.pdbx_description
1 polymer ?
#
loop_
_entity_poly.entity_id
_entity_poly.type
_entity_poly.pdbx_seq_one_letter_code
_entity_poly.pdbx_strand_id
1 'polypeptide(L)'
;GGRELGRRLAEELGIAYYDREIIAEIAKRTELSEQYVQQIVEHRPLNLMPITIGHSICPVPHPLMEQNQEIYRQQAQILTEMSQKSDCVLVGRCADYILKDENPLKIFVYADMASKIARCRLKAPENEHLSDHEMRKQIKRIDRNRAKYYEFYTGRKWGDKLNYDLCINTTNTEIKKIVPRIAKLF
;
A
#
# COMPACT_ATOMS: atom_id res chain seq x y z
N GLY A 1 -2.91 -6.11 9.26
CA GLY A 1 -4.30 -6.61 9.08
C GLY A 1 -4.74 -6.63 7.62
N GLY A 2 -4.54 -5.56 6.85
CA GLY A 2 -5.05 -5.46 5.48
C GLY A 2 -4.61 -6.56 4.53
N ARG A 3 -3.31 -6.91 4.51
CA ARG A 3 -2.82 -8.04 3.70
C ARG A 3 -3.47 -9.37 4.04
N GLU A 4 -3.63 -9.66 5.33
CA GLU A 4 -4.26 -10.90 5.77
C GLU A 4 -5.74 -10.94 5.43
N LEU A 5 -6.44 -9.83 5.66
CA LEU A 5 -7.85 -9.73 5.30
C LEU A 5 -8.05 -9.88 3.80
N GLY A 6 -7.27 -9.17 2.99
CA GLY A 6 -7.37 -9.25 1.53
C GLY A 6 -7.11 -10.65 0.99
N ARG A 7 -6.04 -11.31 1.45
CA ARG A 7 -5.72 -12.68 1.02
C ARG A 7 -6.84 -13.66 1.37
N ARG A 8 -7.32 -13.65 2.62
CA ARG A 8 -8.40 -14.53 3.06
C ARG A 8 -9.74 -14.25 2.36
N LEU A 9 -10.00 -12.97 2.06
CA LEU A 9 -11.20 -12.58 1.33
C LEU A 9 -11.15 -13.10 -0.10
N ALA A 10 -10.02 -12.99 -0.77
CA ALA A 10 -9.83 -13.55 -2.11
C ALA A 10 -9.98 -15.09 -2.11
N GLU A 11 -9.41 -15.77 -1.10
CA GLU A 11 -9.58 -17.22 -0.91
C GLU A 11 -11.05 -17.60 -0.70
N GLU A 12 -11.80 -16.86 0.13
CA GLU A 12 -13.22 -17.12 0.42
C GLU A 12 -14.12 -16.88 -0.79
N LEU A 13 -13.81 -15.86 -1.61
CA LEU A 13 -14.56 -15.53 -2.82
C LEU A 13 -14.12 -16.31 -4.07
N GLY A 14 -12.99 -17.02 -3.99
CA GLY A 14 -12.43 -17.74 -5.15
C GLY A 14 -11.91 -16.81 -6.26
N ILE A 15 -11.46 -15.60 -5.92
CA ILE A 15 -10.96 -14.58 -6.86
C ILE A 15 -9.45 -14.34 -6.70
N ALA A 16 -8.86 -13.64 -7.67
CA ALA A 16 -7.42 -13.36 -7.68
C ALA A 16 -7.00 -12.45 -6.51
N TYR A 17 -5.75 -12.61 -6.06
CA TYR A 17 -5.13 -11.76 -5.02
C TYR A 17 -3.79 -11.23 -5.51
N TYR A 18 -3.59 -9.92 -5.42
CA TYR A 18 -2.37 -9.25 -5.84
C TYR A 18 -1.81 -8.32 -4.74
N ASP A 19 -0.57 -8.52 -4.35
CA ASP A 19 0.20 -7.69 -3.39
C ASP A 19 1.66 -7.54 -3.86
N ARG A 20 2.47 -8.60 -3.72
CA ARG A 20 3.89 -8.57 -4.10
C ARG A 20 4.12 -8.75 -5.60
N GLU A 21 3.22 -9.43 -6.25
CA GLU A 21 3.23 -9.66 -7.70
C GLU A 21 3.27 -8.35 -8.48
N ILE A 22 2.65 -7.29 -7.94
CA ILE A 22 2.67 -5.95 -8.52
C ILE A 22 4.11 -5.39 -8.54
N ILE A 23 4.88 -5.60 -7.45
CA ILE A 23 6.27 -5.13 -7.36
C ILE A 23 7.14 -5.87 -8.37
N ALA A 24 7.00 -7.18 -8.46
CA ALA A 24 7.76 -8.02 -9.39
C ALA A 24 7.51 -7.60 -10.85
N GLU A 25 6.25 -7.34 -11.20
CA GLU A 25 5.89 -6.90 -12.54
C GLU A 25 6.39 -5.47 -12.85
N ILE A 26 6.35 -4.53 -11.88
CA ILE A 26 6.96 -3.20 -12.04
C ILE A 26 8.47 -3.34 -12.27
N ALA A 27 9.14 -4.13 -11.45
CA ALA A 27 10.58 -4.35 -11.55
C ALA A 27 10.97 -4.88 -12.94
N LYS A 28 10.21 -5.85 -13.45
CA LYS A 28 10.40 -6.41 -14.78
C LYS A 28 10.23 -5.36 -15.89
N ARG A 29 9.18 -4.53 -15.83
CA ARG A 29 8.90 -3.52 -16.87
C ARG A 29 9.85 -2.33 -16.84
N THR A 30 10.41 -2.03 -15.68
CA THR A 30 11.34 -0.91 -15.51
C THR A 30 12.81 -1.32 -15.54
N GLU A 31 13.10 -2.61 -15.66
CA GLU A 31 14.44 -3.19 -15.59
C GLU A 31 15.18 -2.85 -14.27
N LEU A 32 14.41 -2.63 -13.19
CA LEU A 32 14.90 -2.31 -11.86
C LEU A 32 14.84 -3.55 -10.94
N SER A 33 15.65 -3.56 -9.89
CA SER A 33 15.53 -4.61 -8.87
C SER A 33 14.23 -4.47 -8.05
N GLU A 34 13.64 -5.61 -7.68
CA GLU A 34 12.42 -5.60 -6.83
C GLU A 34 12.65 -4.86 -5.50
N GLN A 35 13.86 -4.99 -4.92
CA GLN A 35 14.22 -4.29 -3.68
C GLN A 35 14.16 -2.76 -3.86
N TYR A 36 14.65 -2.26 -4.98
CA TYR A 36 14.63 -0.83 -5.28
C TYR A 36 13.21 -0.34 -5.54
N VAL A 37 12.43 -1.05 -6.34
CA VAL A 37 11.00 -0.75 -6.56
C VAL A 37 10.24 -0.75 -5.24
N GLN A 38 10.44 -1.76 -4.39
CA GLN A 38 9.82 -1.84 -3.07
C GLN A 38 10.19 -0.66 -2.19
N GLN A 39 11.43 -0.22 -2.19
CA GLN A 39 11.85 0.97 -1.45
C GLN A 39 11.10 2.22 -1.91
N ILE A 40 10.93 2.42 -3.20
CA ILE A 40 10.23 3.59 -3.74
C ILE A 40 8.74 3.57 -3.41
N VAL A 41 8.06 2.44 -3.62
CA VAL A 41 6.60 2.33 -3.40
C VAL A 41 6.20 2.18 -1.93
N GLU A 42 7.13 1.86 -1.05
CA GLU A 42 6.91 1.79 0.41
C GLU A 42 7.50 2.98 1.18
N HIS A 43 8.30 3.83 0.53
CA HIS A 43 8.91 5.00 1.14
C HIS A 43 8.37 6.30 0.51
N ARG A 44 8.66 7.39 1.19
CA ARG A 44 8.31 8.72 0.71
C ARG A 44 9.07 9.03 -0.59
N PRO A 45 8.39 9.47 -1.66
CA PRO A 45 9.09 10.12 -2.78
C PRO A 45 9.95 11.26 -2.26
N LEU A 46 11.17 11.37 -2.73
CA LEU A 46 12.06 12.46 -2.36
C LEU A 46 11.44 13.78 -2.85
N ASN A 47 10.94 14.60 -1.93
CA ASN A 47 10.64 15.98 -2.25
C ASN A 47 11.98 16.71 -2.37
N LEU A 48 12.51 16.72 -3.58
CA LEU A 48 13.63 17.60 -3.88
C LEU A 48 13.08 19.02 -3.87
N MET A 49 13.50 19.82 -2.88
CA MET A 49 13.24 21.24 -2.91
C MET A 49 13.84 21.82 -4.20
N PRO A 50 13.13 22.69 -4.94
CA PRO A 50 13.73 23.36 -6.07
C PRO A 50 15.00 24.09 -5.60
N ILE A 51 16.13 23.83 -6.27
CA ILE A 51 17.38 24.51 -5.97
C ILE A 51 17.19 25.93 -6.47
N THR A 52 17.13 26.88 -5.53
CA THR A 52 17.09 28.30 -5.85
C THR A 52 18.52 28.78 -6.12
N ILE A 53 18.88 28.99 -7.38
CA ILE A 53 20.14 29.62 -7.76
C ILE A 53 19.81 31.08 -8.12
N GLY A 54 20.12 32.00 -7.19
CA GLY A 54 19.75 33.42 -7.34
C GLY A 54 18.23 33.61 -7.19
N HIS A 55 17.65 34.51 -7.99
CA HIS A 55 16.22 34.80 -8.01
C HIS A 55 15.42 33.98 -9.05
N SER A 56 16.05 32.99 -9.68
CA SER A 56 15.40 32.16 -10.69
C SER A 56 15.12 30.77 -10.14
N ILE A 57 13.85 30.35 -10.20
CA ILE A 57 13.45 28.96 -9.97
C ILE A 57 13.78 28.20 -11.26
N CYS A 58 14.86 27.45 -11.27
CA CYS A 58 15.16 26.51 -12.34
C CYS A 58 14.55 25.15 -11.99
N PRO A 59 13.48 24.70 -12.65
CA PRO A 59 13.02 23.34 -12.54
C PRO A 59 13.99 22.44 -13.33
N VAL A 60 15.08 22.00 -12.68
CA VAL A 60 15.94 20.96 -13.26
C VAL A 60 15.19 19.64 -13.07
N PRO A 61 14.83 18.91 -14.14
CA PRO A 61 14.30 17.57 -14.00
C PRO A 61 15.32 16.72 -13.27
N HIS A 62 14.98 16.27 -12.06
CA HIS A 62 15.90 15.42 -11.30
C HIS A 62 15.65 13.97 -11.72
N PRO A 63 16.67 13.22 -12.20
CA PRO A 63 16.50 11.85 -12.69
C PRO A 63 15.73 10.91 -11.75
N LEU A 64 15.90 11.10 -10.42
CA LEU A 64 15.14 10.33 -9.42
C LEU A 64 13.64 10.66 -9.39
N MET A 65 13.24 11.89 -9.74
CA MET A 65 11.82 12.23 -9.85
C MET A 65 11.19 11.59 -11.07
N GLU A 66 11.87 11.63 -12.21
CA GLU A 66 11.41 10.97 -13.42
C GLU A 66 11.27 9.46 -13.23
N GLN A 67 12.24 8.85 -12.57
CA GLN A 67 12.20 7.42 -12.27
C GLN A 67 11.05 7.07 -11.30
N ASN A 68 10.79 7.89 -10.28
CA ASN A 68 9.67 7.69 -9.36
C ASN A 68 8.33 7.83 -10.08
N GLN A 69 8.20 8.79 -11.01
CA GLN A 69 7.00 8.97 -11.83
C GLN A 69 6.80 7.78 -12.78
N GLU A 70 7.88 7.27 -13.39
CA GLU A 70 7.80 6.09 -14.25
C GLU A 70 7.36 4.85 -13.47
N ILE A 71 7.91 4.61 -12.29
CA ILE A 71 7.48 3.51 -11.42
C ILE A 71 5.99 3.63 -11.07
N TYR A 72 5.50 4.83 -10.75
CA TYR A 72 4.08 5.04 -10.47
C TYR A 72 3.20 4.84 -11.70
N ARG A 73 3.66 5.29 -12.89
CA ARG A 73 2.96 5.06 -14.15
C ARG A 73 2.83 3.57 -14.48
N GLN A 74 3.91 2.82 -14.33
CA GLN A 74 3.90 1.36 -14.51
C GLN A 74 2.99 0.68 -13.49
N GLN A 75 3.03 1.12 -12.23
CA GLN A 75 2.10 0.64 -11.22
C GLN A 75 0.64 0.84 -11.61
N ALA A 76 0.28 2.04 -12.08
CA ALA A 76 -1.08 2.34 -12.49
C ALA A 76 -1.52 1.44 -13.67
N GLN A 77 -0.68 1.29 -14.68
CA GLN A 77 -0.96 0.44 -15.82
C GLN A 77 -1.15 -1.04 -15.41
N ILE A 78 -0.27 -1.58 -14.57
CA ILE A 78 -0.34 -2.97 -14.10
C ILE A 78 -1.62 -3.21 -13.30
N LEU A 79 -1.99 -2.28 -12.41
CA LEU A 79 -3.22 -2.39 -11.62
C LEU A 79 -4.47 -2.41 -12.52
N THR A 80 -4.51 -1.56 -13.53
CA THR A 80 -5.60 -1.53 -14.53
C THR A 80 -5.67 -2.82 -15.33
N GLU A 81 -4.53 -3.33 -15.79
CA GLU A 81 -4.48 -4.61 -16.52
C GLU A 81 -4.91 -5.80 -15.63
N MET A 82 -4.57 -5.78 -14.34
CA MET A 82 -4.97 -6.83 -13.39
C MET A 82 -6.48 -6.79 -13.10
N SER A 83 -7.07 -5.59 -12.93
CA SER A 83 -8.51 -5.43 -12.70
C SER A 83 -9.36 -5.85 -13.90
N GLN A 84 -8.83 -5.69 -15.12
CA GLN A 84 -9.53 -6.08 -16.35
C GLN A 84 -9.47 -7.57 -16.67
N LYS A 85 -8.54 -8.32 -16.06
CA LYS A 85 -8.39 -9.78 -16.32
C LYS A 85 -9.45 -10.61 -15.62
N SER A 86 -9.80 -10.27 -14.39
CA SER A 86 -10.76 -11.00 -13.56
C SER A 86 -11.10 -10.20 -12.31
N ASP A 87 -12.15 -10.61 -11.61
CA ASP A 87 -12.40 -10.14 -10.25
C ASP A 87 -11.18 -10.42 -9.37
N CYS A 88 -10.77 -9.43 -8.58
CA CYS A 88 -9.56 -9.52 -7.80
C CYS A 88 -9.56 -8.65 -6.54
N VAL A 89 -8.72 -9.02 -5.59
CA VAL A 89 -8.38 -8.22 -4.42
C VAL A 89 -6.99 -7.61 -4.61
N LEU A 90 -6.93 -6.29 -4.66
CA LEU A 90 -5.69 -5.52 -4.75
C LEU A 90 -5.34 -4.90 -3.38
N VAL A 91 -4.08 -5.03 -2.95
CA VAL A 91 -3.69 -4.55 -1.61
C VAL A 91 -2.80 -3.31 -1.68
N GLY A 92 -3.38 -2.16 -1.33
CA GLY A 92 -2.67 -0.88 -1.24
C GLY A 92 -2.31 -0.29 -2.61
N ARG A 93 -1.09 0.28 -2.74
CA ARG A 93 -0.54 0.82 -4.01
C ARG A 93 -1.41 1.91 -4.66
N CYS A 94 -2.16 2.67 -3.86
CA CYS A 94 -3.13 3.65 -4.37
C CYS A 94 -4.17 3.06 -5.34
N ALA A 95 -4.45 1.75 -5.28
CA ALA A 95 -5.39 1.08 -6.17
C ALA A 95 -6.78 1.70 -6.11
N ASP A 96 -7.22 2.11 -4.93
CA ASP A 96 -8.48 2.82 -4.68
C ASP A 96 -8.61 4.14 -5.46
N TYR A 97 -7.48 4.81 -5.71
CA TYR A 97 -7.42 6.05 -6.48
C TYR A 97 -7.20 5.80 -7.97
N ILE A 98 -6.31 4.88 -8.30
CA ILE A 98 -5.96 4.54 -9.70
C ILE A 98 -7.20 3.97 -10.42
N LEU A 99 -7.95 3.09 -9.77
CA LEU A 99 -9.12 2.41 -10.33
C LEU A 99 -10.45 3.10 -9.99
N LYS A 100 -10.42 4.37 -9.58
CA LYS A 100 -11.62 5.09 -9.12
C LYS A 100 -12.77 5.11 -10.13
N ASP A 101 -12.46 5.10 -11.42
CA ASP A 101 -13.43 5.15 -12.50
C ASP A 101 -14.05 3.76 -12.80
N GLU A 102 -13.44 2.68 -12.28
CA GLU A 102 -13.95 1.30 -12.34
C GLU A 102 -14.84 0.95 -11.13
N ASN A 103 -15.08 1.91 -10.25
CA ASN A 103 -15.94 1.80 -9.07
C ASN A 103 -15.64 0.58 -8.17
N PRO A 104 -14.37 0.35 -7.75
CA PRO A 104 -14.02 -0.76 -6.89
C PRO A 104 -14.57 -0.55 -5.48
N LEU A 105 -14.87 -1.63 -4.76
CA LEU A 105 -15.16 -1.54 -3.32
C LEU A 105 -13.87 -1.24 -2.54
N LYS A 106 -13.80 -0.07 -1.91
CA LYS A 106 -12.61 0.44 -1.20
C LYS A 106 -12.72 0.15 0.29
N ILE A 107 -11.82 -0.69 0.80
CA ILE A 107 -11.82 -1.11 2.21
C ILE A 107 -10.56 -0.60 2.92
N PHE A 108 -10.73 0.18 3.98
CA PHE A 108 -9.64 0.58 4.87
C PHE A 108 -9.62 -0.26 6.13
N VAL A 109 -8.47 -0.91 6.39
CA VAL A 109 -8.29 -1.81 7.54
C VAL A 109 -7.34 -1.19 8.54
N TYR A 110 -7.79 -1.00 9.78
CA TYR A 110 -6.98 -0.42 10.86
C TYR A 110 -7.10 -1.20 12.16
N ALA A 111 -6.22 -0.91 13.10
CA ALA A 111 -6.24 -1.45 14.44
C ALA A 111 -5.45 -0.54 15.39
N ASP A 112 -5.63 -0.72 16.68
CA ASP A 112 -4.79 -0.12 17.70
C ASP A 112 -3.34 -0.63 17.65
N MET A 113 -2.45 0.05 18.34
CA MET A 113 -1.01 -0.28 18.32
C MET A 113 -0.72 -1.61 19.01
N ALA A 114 -1.44 -1.95 20.07
CA ALA A 114 -1.24 -3.20 20.79
C ALA A 114 -1.58 -4.42 19.91
N SER A 115 -2.71 -4.38 19.23
CA SER A 115 -3.12 -5.41 18.26
C SER A 115 -2.17 -5.51 17.06
N LYS A 116 -1.62 -4.38 16.59
CA LYS A 116 -0.60 -4.39 15.52
C LYS A 116 0.68 -5.09 15.98
N ILE A 117 1.18 -4.78 17.18
CA ILE A 117 2.37 -5.41 17.76
C ILE A 117 2.14 -6.92 17.96
N ALA A 118 1.02 -7.32 18.57
CA ALA A 118 0.70 -8.72 18.79
C ALA A 118 0.71 -9.52 17.47
N ARG A 119 0.12 -8.98 16.39
CA ARG A 119 0.14 -9.63 15.08
C ARG A 119 1.52 -9.68 14.44
N CYS A 120 2.35 -8.65 14.63
CA CYS A 120 3.73 -8.68 14.14
C CYS A 120 4.52 -9.78 14.85
N ARG A 121 4.37 -9.95 16.17
CA ARG A 121 5.02 -11.02 16.93
C ARG A 121 4.63 -12.41 16.45
N LEU A 122 3.33 -12.65 16.18
CA LEU A 122 2.86 -13.93 15.66
C LEU A 122 3.41 -14.27 14.26
N LYS A 123 3.91 -13.30 13.52
CA LYS A 123 4.44 -13.46 12.16
C LYS A 123 5.95 -13.29 12.07
N ALA A 124 6.59 -12.88 13.17
CA ALA A 124 8.03 -12.70 13.23
C ALA A 124 8.73 -14.06 13.16
N PRO A 125 9.87 -14.18 12.47
CA PRO A 125 10.73 -15.35 12.59
C PRO A 125 11.20 -15.55 14.04
N GLU A 126 11.44 -16.80 14.43
CA GLU A 126 11.86 -17.13 15.80
C GLU A 126 13.12 -16.38 16.27
N ASN A 127 13.97 -15.96 15.34
CA ASN A 127 15.21 -15.24 15.61
C ASN A 127 15.06 -13.70 15.68
N GLU A 128 13.86 -13.16 15.50
CA GLU A 128 13.62 -11.71 15.55
C GLU A 128 13.17 -11.27 16.95
N HIS A 129 14.10 -10.75 17.75
CA HIS A 129 13.87 -10.33 19.13
C HIS A 129 13.73 -8.81 19.29
N LEU A 130 12.85 -8.18 18.50
CA LEU A 130 12.55 -6.76 18.66
C LEU A 130 11.76 -6.50 19.95
N SER A 131 12.18 -5.49 20.72
CA SER A 131 11.40 -4.98 21.85
C SER A 131 10.08 -4.35 21.38
N ASP A 132 9.09 -4.23 22.26
CA ASP A 132 7.81 -3.55 21.96
C ASP A 132 8.02 -2.10 21.51
N HIS A 133 9.03 -1.43 22.06
CA HIS A 133 9.38 -0.07 21.69
C HIS A 133 9.89 0.02 20.24
N GLU A 134 10.79 -0.86 19.85
CA GLU A 134 11.34 -0.93 18.49
C GLU A 134 10.26 -1.32 17.48
N MET A 135 9.45 -2.31 17.79
CA MET A 135 8.33 -2.74 16.95
C MET A 135 7.32 -1.61 16.75
N ARG A 136 6.98 -0.88 17.82
CA ARG A 136 6.12 0.31 17.75
C ARG A 136 6.73 1.40 16.83
N LYS A 137 8.02 1.65 16.96
CA LYS A 137 8.75 2.62 16.12
C LYS A 137 8.73 2.21 14.65
N GLN A 138 8.95 0.92 14.39
CA GLN A 138 8.90 0.37 13.03
C GLN A 138 7.50 0.45 12.41
N ILE A 139 6.46 0.06 13.15
CA ILE A 139 5.06 0.15 12.69
C ILE A 139 4.69 1.61 12.37
N LYS A 140 5.02 2.55 13.26
CA LYS A 140 4.76 3.98 13.01
C LYS A 140 5.50 4.49 11.78
N ARG A 141 6.73 4.04 11.55
CA ARG A 141 7.52 4.42 10.36
C ARG A 141 6.85 3.93 9.08
N ILE A 142 6.44 2.65 9.06
CA ILE A 142 5.79 2.03 7.89
C ILE A 142 4.45 2.74 7.59
N ASP A 143 3.61 2.95 8.59
CA ASP A 143 2.32 3.62 8.41
C ASP A 143 2.49 5.07 7.94
N ARG A 144 3.49 5.79 8.47
CA ARG A 144 3.85 7.15 8.02
C ARG A 144 4.32 7.17 6.56
N ASN A 145 5.14 6.21 6.17
CA ASN A 145 5.63 6.13 4.79
C ASN A 145 4.47 5.88 3.81
N ARG A 146 3.56 4.96 4.15
CA ARG A 146 2.34 4.69 3.36
C ARG A 146 1.46 5.93 3.23
N ALA A 147 1.23 6.64 4.35
CA ALA A 147 0.45 7.88 4.33
C ALA A 147 1.07 8.91 3.39
N LYS A 148 2.39 9.14 3.49
CA LYS A 148 3.10 10.09 2.64
C LYS A 148 3.12 9.71 1.16
N TYR A 149 3.30 8.42 0.85
CA TYR A 149 3.22 7.93 -0.52
C TYR A 149 1.83 8.15 -1.10
N TYR A 150 0.80 7.78 -0.36
CA TYR A 150 -0.59 7.95 -0.75
C TYR A 150 -0.95 9.43 -0.98
N GLU A 151 -0.65 10.30 0.00
CA GLU A 151 -0.91 11.73 -0.09
C GLU A 151 -0.18 12.38 -1.28
N PHE A 152 1.06 11.97 -1.55
CA PHE A 152 1.86 12.52 -2.65
C PHE A 152 1.23 12.23 -4.02
N TYR A 153 0.80 10.98 -4.27
CA TYR A 153 0.29 10.59 -5.58
C TYR A 153 -1.21 10.84 -5.76
N THR A 154 -1.97 10.91 -4.68
CA THR A 154 -3.44 11.04 -4.76
C THR A 154 -3.95 12.42 -4.36
N GLY A 155 -3.14 13.21 -3.66
CA GLY A 155 -3.57 14.45 -3.02
C GLY A 155 -4.57 14.25 -1.87
N ARG A 156 -4.83 13.00 -1.47
CA ARG A 156 -5.83 12.64 -0.46
C ARG A 156 -5.16 12.18 0.83
N LYS A 157 -5.82 12.41 1.97
CA LYS A 157 -5.33 11.94 3.26
C LYS A 157 -5.54 10.43 3.41
N TRP A 158 -4.46 9.69 3.68
CA TRP A 158 -4.52 8.26 3.93
C TRP A 158 -5.31 7.94 5.19
N GLY A 159 -6.27 7.00 5.10
CA GLY A 159 -7.13 6.60 6.21
C GLY A 159 -8.27 7.59 6.52
N ASP A 160 -8.48 8.62 5.70
CA ASP A 160 -9.69 9.42 5.80
C ASP A 160 -10.89 8.59 5.34
N LYS A 161 -11.86 8.45 6.22
CA LYS A 161 -13.06 7.63 5.99
C LYS A 161 -13.84 7.99 4.72
N LEU A 162 -13.75 9.24 4.27
CA LEU A 162 -14.41 9.70 3.06
C LEU A 162 -13.83 9.14 1.76
N ASN A 163 -12.64 8.54 1.83
CA ASN A 163 -12.00 7.91 0.67
C ASN A 163 -12.35 6.42 0.53
N TYR A 164 -13.10 5.83 1.48
CA TYR A 164 -13.35 4.40 1.54
C TYR A 164 -14.83 4.11 1.75
N ASP A 165 -15.30 3.01 1.18
CA ASP A 165 -16.68 2.55 1.33
C ASP A 165 -16.86 1.80 2.67
N LEU A 166 -15.80 1.12 3.14
CA LEU A 166 -15.77 0.44 4.43
C LEU A 166 -14.49 0.76 5.19
N CYS A 167 -14.62 1.04 6.50
CA CYS A 167 -13.51 1.19 7.42
C CYS A 167 -13.60 0.11 8.51
N ILE A 168 -12.71 -0.88 8.48
CA ILE A 168 -12.78 -2.05 9.35
C ILE A 168 -11.78 -1.94 10.48
N ASN A 169 -12.28 -1.80 11.70
CA ASN A 169 -11.47 -1.88 12.91
C ASN A 169 -11.21 -3.36 13.28
N THR A 170 -9.97 -3.77 13.23
CA THR A 170 -9.56 -5.13 13.57
C THR A 170 -8.85 -5.22 14.94
N THR A 171 -9.05 -4.23 15.81
CA THR A 171 -8.55 -4.25 17.20
C THR A 171 -9.15 -5.45 17.95
N ASN A 172 -8.32 -6.22 18.61
CA ASN A 172 -8.71 -7.43 19.38
C ASN A 172 -9.57 -8.43 18.58
N THR A 173 -9.46 -8.42 17.25
CA THR A 173 -10.29 -9.27 16.38
C THR A 173 -9.40 -10.24 15.60
N GLU A 174 -9.80 -11.50 15.57
CA GLU A 174 -9.24 -12.51 14.67
C GLU A 174 -9.78 -12.29 13.25
N ILE A 175 -8.90 -11.91 12.33
CA ILE A 175 -9.29 -11.58 10.95
C ILE A 175 -10.04 -12.72 10.27
N LYS A 176 -9.65 -13.97 10.50
CA LYS A 176 -10.32 -15.15 9.94
C LYS A 176 -11.82 -15.24 10.31
N LYS A 177 -12.24 -14.67 11.45
CA LYS A 177 -13.65 -14.72 11.89
C LYS A 177 -14.53 -13.67 11.23
N ILE A 178 -13.95 -12.59 10.73
CA ILE A 178 -14.72 -11.50 10.07
C ILE A 178 -14.82 -11.68 8.55
N VAL A 179 -13.90 -12.42 7.94
CA VAL A 179 -13.85 -12.64 6.48
C VAL A 179 -15.17 -13.18 5.92
N PRO A 180 -15.79 -14.25 6.46
CA PRO A 180 -17.06 -14.77 5.91
C PRO A 180 -18.23 -13.78 6.01
N ARG A 181 -18.15 -12.81 6.95
CA ARG A 181 -19.17 -11.75 7.08
C ARG A 181 -18.97 -10.67 6.02
N ILE A 182 -17.71 -10.33 5.73
CA ILE A 182 -17.36 -9.34 4.71
C ILE A 182 -17.65 -9.92 3.32
N ALA A 183 -17.34 -11.20 3.09
CA ALA A 183 -17.59 -11.87 1.83
C ALA A 183 -19.08 -11.86 1.39
N LYS A 184 -20.01 -11.75 2.35
CA LYS A 184 -21.44 -11.62 2.07
C LYS A 184 -21.86 -10.26 1.49
N LEU A 185 -20.95 -9.30 1.40
CA LEU A 185 -21.19 -7.99 0.77
C LEU A 185 -20.98 -8.03 -0.75
N PHE A 186 -20.43 -9.13 -1.25
CA PHE A 186 -20.16 -9.41 -2.65
C PHE A 186 -21.09 -10.52 -3.17
#